data_937e92e8edd710bf6251564f9678b4c1
#
_entry.id   937e92e8edd710bf6251564f9678b4c1
#
_cell.length_a   1.000
_cell.length_b   1.000
_cell.length_c   1.000
_cell.angle_alpha   90.00
_cell.angle_beta   90.00
_cell.angle_gamma   90.00
#
_symmetry.space_group_name_H-M   'P 1'
#
loop_
_entity.id
_entity.type
_entity.pdbx_description
1 polymer ?
#
loop_
_entity_poly.entity_id
_entity_poly.type
_entity_poly.pdbx_seq_one_letter_code
_entity_poly.pdbx_strand_id
1 'polypeptide(L)'
;NGGKLLKPYLVSEIKDTQGNTISKTQPTQLRQVISENTSKQVLDMMTYVVENGTGRNARVSGYKVGGKTGTSEKLGEYNENEKKKYIISFSAIAPTDDPRVAMIIICDEPNQDLGGGTICAPVAASVVEESMKQLGVEPSYTADEMEKRAVKVPGVAGNTVDTAKSKLSSLELKSRIVGSGKKVVKQSPSADSEIPRNGTVVLYTENADEQTVKVPDFTGLTISEANRVASAHNLNIKISGNDSTSANVVAYKQSESKDTEVAIGTVITVSFKSNHAVLD
;
A
#
# COMPACT_ATOMS: atom_id res chain seq x y z
N ASN A 1 -14.63 7.92 11.16
CA ASN A 1 -15.55 7.16 12.03
C ASN A 1 -17.04 7.48 11.77
N GLY A 2 -17.36 8.08 10.62
CA GLY A 2 -18.74 8.45 10.25
C GLY A 2 -19.31 9.60 11.07
N GLY A 3 -18.47 10.50 11.57
CA GLY A 3 -18.90 11.71 12.30
C GLY A 3 -19.33 11.48 13.75
N LYS A 4 -18.90 10.39 14.37
CA LYS A 4 -19.22 10.03 15.76
C LYS A 4 -18.20 10.60 16.73
N LEU A 5 -18.64 11.27 17.80
CA LEU A 5 -17.78 11.63 18.91
C LEU A 5 -17.71 10.44 19.87
N LEU A 6 -16.52 9.88 20.02
CA LEU A 6 -16.26 8.76 20.94
C LEU A 6 -15.59 9.26 22.21
N LYS A 7 -15.87 8.59 23.34
CA LYS A 7 -15.11 8.79 24.58
C LYS A 7 -13.73 8.14 24.40
N PRO A 8 -12.63 8.90 24.47
CA PRO A 8 -11.30 8.33 24.36
C PRO A 8 -10.96 7.44 25.56
N TYR A 9 -10.16 6.40 25.32
CA TYR A 9 -9.64 5.53 26.36
C TYR A 9 -8.22 5.04 26.01
N LEU A 10 -7.40 4.75 26.99
CA LEU A 10 -6.03 4.28 26.82
C LEU A 10 -5.89 2.78 27.00
N VAL A 11 -6.71 2.19 27.88
CA VAL A 11 -6.67 0.75 28.19
C VAL A 11 -7.73 0.05 27.38
N SER A 12 -7.33 -0.74 26.39
CA SER A 12 -8.25 -1.53 25.55
C SER A 12 -8.65 -2.84 26.23
N GLU A 13 -7.74 -3.49 26.95
CA GLU A 13 -7.94 -4.79 27.57
C GLU A 13 -7.04 -4.98 28.80
N ILE A 14 -7.56 -5.65 29.81
CA ILE A 14 -6.79 -6.10 30.99
C ILE A 14 -6.81 -7.62 30.98
N LYS A 15 -5.61 -8.24 31.07
CA LYS A 15 -5.43 -9.68 31.11
C LYS A 15 -4.79 -10.11 32.44
N ASP A 16 -5.08 -11.35 32.86
CA ASP A 16 -4.38 -11.99 33.96
C ASP A 16 -2.97 -12.47 33.55
N THR A 17 -2.23 -13.02 34.48
CA THR A 17 -0.90 -13.59 34.23
C THR A 17 -0.90 -14.83 33.35
N GLN A 18 -2.08 -15.43 33.13
CA GLN A 18 -2.28 -16.60 32.26
C GLN A 18 -2.75 -16.20 30.84
N GLY A 19 -2.97 -14.90 30.60
CA GLY A 19 -3.41 -14.36 29.30
C GLY A 19 -4.92 -14.28 29.12
N ASN A 20 -5.72 -14.64 30.15
CA ASN A 20 -7.19 -14.56 30.05
C ASN A 20 -7.64 -13.11 30.21
N THR A 21 -8.66 -12.71 29.44
CA THR A 21 -9.24 -11.37 29.53
C THR A 21 -10.04 -11.19 30.80
N ILE A 22 -9.61 -10.30 31.69
CA ILE A 22 -10.34 -9.87 32.90
C ILE A 22 -11.36 -8.81 32.53
N SER A 23 -10.99 -7.85 31.68
CA SER A 23 -11.84 -6.74 31.28
C SER A 23 -11.45 -6.26 29.89
N LYS A 24 -12.44 -5.86 29.08
CA LYS A 24 -12.26 -5.29 27.75
C LYS A 24 -13.09 -4.02 27.61
N THR A 25 -12.44 -2.91 27.29
CA THR A 25 -13.10 -1.62 27.08
C THR A 25 -13.85 -1.65 25.75
N GLN A 26 -15.13 -1.27 25.79
CA GLN A 26 -15.93 -1.10 24.58
C GLN A 26 -15.96 0.40 24.19
N PRO A 27 -15.85 0.73 22.89
CA PRO A 27 -16.01 2.11 22.43
C PRO A 27 -17.36 2.69 22.86
N THR A 28 -17.34 3.87 23.47
CA THR A 28 -18.56 4.58 23.90
C THR A 28 -18.79 5.78 23.01
N GLN A 29 -19.88 5.77 22.24
CA GLN A 29 -20.31 6.92 21.46
C GLN A 29 -21.00 7.93 22.38
N LEU A 30 -20.49 9.17 22.40
CA LEU A 30 -21.08 10.27 23.15
C LEU A 30 -22.22 10.94 22.36
N ARG A 31 -22.01 11.21 21.07
CA ARG A 31 -23.02 11.78 20.17
C ARG A 31 -22.61 11.66 18.71
N GLN A 32 -23.57 11.81 17.79
CA GLN A 32 -23.35 12.09 16.39
C GLN A 32 -23.09 13.60 16.21
N VAL A 33 -21.94 13.98 15.66
CA VAL A 33 -21.54 15.41 15.50
C VAL A 33 -21.92 15.92 14.12
N ILE A 34 -21.61 15.14 13.08
CA ILE A 34 -21.94 15.38 11.68
C ILE A 34 -22.49 14.10 11.07
N SER A 35 -23.22 14.20 9.94
CA SER A 35 -23.71 13.01 9.25
C SER A 35 -22.56 12.18 8.67
N GLU A 36 -22.79 10.89 8.44
CA GLU A 36 -21.83 10.00 7.79
C GLU A 36 -21.46 10.53 6.39
N ASN A 37 -22.45 11.04 5.66
CA ASN A 37 -22.23 11.63 4.34
C ASN A 37 -21.32 12.88 4.41
N THR A 38 -21.54 13.77 5.38
CA THR A 38 -20.68 14.93 5.60
C THR A 38 -19.26 14.50 5.96
N SER A 39 -19.11 13.50 6.82
CA SER A 39 -17.80 12.94 7.19
C SER A 39 -17.06 12.41 5.96
N LYS A 40 -17.77 11.66 5.10
CA LYS A 40 -17.20 11.14 3.84
C LYS A 40 -16.77 12.27 2.90
N GLN A 41 -17.63 13.28 2.68
CA GLN A 41 -17.29 14.42 1.83
C GLN A 41 -16.04 15.16 2.32
N VAL A 42 -15.86 15.32 3.63
CA VAL A 42 -14.66 15.94 4.21
C VAL A 42 -13.43 15.06 3.96
N LEU A 43 -13.55 13.74 4.13
CA LEU A 43 -12.45 12.79 3.81
C LEU A 43 -12.06 12.87 2.33
N ASP A 44 -13.02 12.93 1.41
CA ASP A 44 -12.76 13.08 -0.02
C ASP A 44 -12.01 14.39 -0.32
N MET A 45 -12.41 15.52 0.31
CA MET A 45 -11.70 16.79 0.19
C MET A 45 -10.27 16.72 0.75
N MET A 46 -10.07 16.06 1.90
CA MET A 46 -8.75 15.88 2.50
C MET A 46 -7.86 14.98 1.63
N THR A 47 -8.44 13.97 1.00
CA THR A 47 -7.75 13.12 0.01
C THR A 47 -7.30 13.96 -1.19
N TYR A 48 -8.19 14.80 -1.73
CA TYR A 48 -7.85 15.70 -2.83
C TYR A 48 -6.69 16.65 -2.49
N VAL A 49 -6.61 17.16 -1.26
CA VAL A 49 -5.49 18.00 -0.80
C VAL A 49 -4.15 17.25 -0.83
N VAL A 50 -4.14 15.97 -0.51
CA VAL A 50 -2.93 15.14 -0.61
C VAL A 50 -2.62 14.75 -2.05
N GLU A 51 -3.63 14.47 -2.87
CA GLU A 51 -3.42 14.11 -4.27
C GLU A 51 -3.02 15.30 -5.14
N ASN A 52 -3.59 16.48 -4.93
CA ASN A 52 -3.48 17.60 -5.86
C ASN A 52 -3.03 18.93 -5.21
N GLY A 53 -3.09 19.01 -3.88
CA GLY A 53 -2.90 20.26 -3.13
C GLY A 53 -1.57 20.38 -2.39
N THR A 54 -1.63 21.11 -1.29
CA THR A 54 -0.47 21.41 -0.41
C THR A 54 0.01 20.22 0.41
N GLY A 55 -0.75 19.12 0.43
CA GLY A 55 -0.44 17.90 1.16
C GLY A 55 0.31 16.83 0.36
N ARG A 56 0.77 17.12 -0.85
CA ARG A 56 1.36 16.11 -1.77
C ARG A 56 2.49 15.27 -1.18
N ASN A 57 3.27 15.84 -0.28
CA ASN A 57 4.36 15.14 0.38
C ASN A 57 3.90 14.13 1.44
N ALA A 58 2.59 14.07 1.73
CA ALA A 58 1.99 13.03 2.59
C ALA A 58 1.48 11.81 1.81
N ARG A 59 1.69 11.75 0.49
CA ARG A 59 1.30 10.57 -0.30
C ARG A 59 2.08 9.34 0.15
N VAL A 60 1.36 8.24 0.30
CA VAL A 60 1.94 6.91 0.56
C VAL A 60 1.43 5.96 -0.51
N SER A 61 2.35 5.36 -1.26
CA SER A 61 1.99 4.44 -2.35
C SER A 61 1.18 3.26 -1.82
N GLY A 62 0.07 2.97 -2.46
CA GLY A 62 -0.86 1.92 -2.07
C GLY A 62 -1.85 2.28 -0.97
N TYR A 63 -1.81 3.51 -0.43
CA TYR A 63 -2.76 3.95 0.59
C TYR A 63 -3.34 5.32 0.25
N LYS A 64 -4.65 5.44 0.35
CA LYS A 64 -5.31 6.73 0.23
C LYS A 64 -5.12 7.52 1.52
N VAL A 65 -4.38 8.61 1.45
CA VAL A 65 -4.12 9.50 2.58
C VAL A 65 -4.91 10.79 2.40
N GLY A 66 -5.69 11.16 3.39
CA GLY A 66 -6.30 12.48 3.50
C GLY A 66 -5.52 13.35 4.47
N GLY A 67 -5.38 14.63 4.19
CA GLY A 67 -4.65 15.52 5.10
C GLY A 67 -4.90 16.98 4.88
N LYS A 68 -4.48 17.81 5.86
CA LYS A 68 -4.55 19.27 5.80
C LYS A 68 -3.39 19.91 6.54
N THR A 69 -2.75 20.86 5.89
CA THR A 69 -1.72 21.72 6.49
C THR A 69 -2.34 22.71 7.45
N GLY A 70 -1.65 23.01 8.54
CA GLY A 70 -1.93 24.13 9.43
C GLY A 70 -0.70 25.03 9.58
N THR A 71 -0.94 26.33 9.70
CA THR A 71 0.10 27.33 9.99
C THR A 71 -0.50 28.37 10.92
N SER A 72 0.06 28.50 12.11
CA SER A 72 -0.36 29.46 13.12
C SER A 72 0.80 30.39 13.45
N GLU A 73 0.57 31.69 13.35
CA GLU A 73 1.53 32.68 13.76
C GLU A 73 1.55 32.79 15.30
N LYS A 74 2.74 32.84 15.90
CA LYS A 74 2.92 33.20 17.31
C LYS A 74 2.87 34.71 17.45
N LEU A 75 1.73 35.21 17.87
CA LEU A 75 1.49 36.65 17.97
C LEU A 75 2.48 37.33 18.95
N GLY A 76 3.19 38.36 18.45
CA GLY A 76 4.17 39.10 19.24
C GLY A 76 5.52 38.41 19.43
N GLU A 77 5.75 37.23 18.83
CA GLU A 77 7.02 36.55 18.88
C GLU A 77 7.77 36.63 17.55
N TYR A 78 9.04 37.02 17.65
CA TYR A 78 9.96 37.18 16.52
C TYR A 78 11.27 36.41 16.77
N ASN A 79 11.92 35.95 15.70
CA ASN A 79 13.24 35.35 15.80
C ASN A 79 14.36 36.43 15.83
N GLU A 80 15.62 36.02 15.91
CA GLU A 80 16.79 36.90 15.95
C GLU A 80 16.92 37.84 14.72
N ASN A 81 16.24 37.52 13.63
CA ASN A 81 16.21 38.31 12.40
C ASN A 81 14.90 39.12 12.23
N GLU A 82 14.18 39.36 13.32
CA GLU A 82 12.91 40.08 13.34
C GLU A 82 11.81 39.44 12.47
N LYS A 83 11.91 38.15 12.14
CA LYS A 83 10.88 37.41 11.42
C LYS A 83 9.89 36.80 12.42
N LYS A 84 8.63 36.76 12.01
CA LYS A 84 7.54 36.14 12.77
C LYS A 84 7.81 34.66 13.02
N LYS A 85 7.50 34.19 14.21
CA LYS A 85 7.54 32.79 14.56
C LYS A 85 6.23 32.08 14.26
N TYR A 86 6.30 30.81 13.87
CA TYR A 86 5.14 30.00 13.49
C TYR A 86 5.16 28.65 14.17
N ILE A 87 3.94 28.14 14.40
CA ILE A 87 3.69 26.71 14.62
C ILE A 87 3.10 26.17 13.33
N ILE A 88 3.76 25.19 12.74
CA ILE A 88 3.27 24.52 11.55
C ILE A 88 2.80 23.11 11.88
N SER A 89 1.81 22.63 11.15
CA SER A 89 1.27 21.29 11.39
C SER A 89 0.77 20.63 10.12
N PHE A 90 0.58 19.33 10.21
CA PHE A 90 -0.13 18.53 9.21
C PHE A 90 -0.97 17.48 9.92
N SER A 91 -2.27 17.50 9.70
CA SER A 91 -3.18 16.44 10.12
C SER A 91 -3.36 15.43 9.00
N ALA A 92 -3.35 14.13 9.33
CA ALA A 92 -3.53 13.05 8.36
C ALA A 92 -4.53 12.02 8.87
N ILE A 93 -5.25 11.40 7.94
CA ILE A 93 -6.14 10.26 8.15
C ILE A 93 -5.81 9.23 7.07
N ALA A 94 -5.67 7.96 7.46
CA ALA A 94 -5.34 6.89 6.52
C ALA A 94 -5.86 5.51 6.99
N PRO A 95 -6.27 4.63 6.03
CA PRO A 95 -6.70 4.98 4.67
C PRO A 95 -8.00 5.80 4.71
N THR A 96 -8.28 6.65 3.70
CA THR A 96 -9.51 7.48 3.75
C THR A 96 -10.78 6.72 3.36
N ASP A 97 -10.65 5.58 2.70
CA ASP A 97 -11.75 4.66 2.36
C ASP A 97 -12.11 3.68 3.51
N ASP A 98 -11.17 3.37 4.41
CA ASP A 98 -11.40 2.62 5.66
C ASP A 98 -10.50 3.19 6.77
N PRO A 99 -10.86 4.32 7.40
CA PRO A 99 -9.99 5.04 8.33
C PRO A 99 -9.56 4.21 9.53
N ARG A 100 -8.26 3.98 9.66
CA ARG A 100 -7.63 3.22 10.74
C ARG A 100 -6.78 4.08 11.66
N VAL A 101 -6.20 5.15 11.12
CA VAL A 101 -5.30 6.06 11.85
C VAL A 101 -5.69 7.50 11.56
N ALA A 102 -5.75 8.31 12.60
CA ALA A 102 -5.78 9.76 12.53
C ALA A 102 -4.62 10.31 13.35
N MET A 103 -3.87 11.26 12.79
CA MET A 103 -2.70 11.85 13.45
C MET A 103 -2.60 13.35 13.18
N ILE A 104 -1.80 14.00 14.00
CA ILE A 104 -1.31 15.35 13.75
C ILE A 104 0.19 15.39 14.02
N ILE A 105 0.95 15.96 13.08
CA ILE A 105 2.37 16.28 13.23
C ILE A 105 2.46 17.77 13.43
N ILE A 106 3.14 18.19 14.49
CA ILE A 106 3.32 19.60 14.85
C ILE A 106 4.81 19.88 14.93
N CYS A 107 5.24 20.98 14.33
CA CYS A 107 6.58 21.52 14.46
C CYS A 107 6.48 22.95 14.97
N ASP A 108 7.05 23.20 16.13
CA ASP A 108 7.11 24.50 16.75
C ASP A 108 8.42 25.21 16.34
N GLU A 109 8.28 26.42 15.84
CA GLU A 109 9.40 27.28 15.39
C GLU A 109 10.38 26.56 14.44
N PRO A 110 9.95 26.10 13.26
CA PRO A 110 10.87 25.45 12.33
C PRO A 110 11.98 26.42 11.88
N ASN A 111 13.20 25.88 11.76
CA ASN A 111 14.39 26.66 11.36
C ASN A 111 14.32 27.15 9.88
N GLN A 112 13.29 26.81 9.15
CA GLN A 112 13.12 27.15 7.74
C GLN A 112 11.75 27.80 7.52
N ASP A 113 11.70 28.77 6.62
CA ASP A 113 10.47 29.45 6.21
C ASP A 113 9.59 28.56 5.30
N LEU A 114 9.37 27.30 5.71
CA LEU A 114 8.62 26.28 4.97
C LEU A 114 7.37 25.88 5.76
N GLY A 115 6.27 25.68 5.03
CA GLY A 115 4.99 25.30 5.63
C GLY A 115 4.87 23.82 6.01
N GLY A 116 3.80 23.49 6.73
CA GLY A 116 3.50 22.13 7.21
C GLY A 116 3.45 21.07 6.11
N GLY A 117 3.11 21.45 4.87
CA GLY A 117 3.13 20.56 3.70
C GLY A 117 4.53 20.14 3.26
N THR A 118 5.56 20.92 3.61
CA THR A 118 6.96 20.59 3.26
C THR A 118 7.70 19.93 4.42
N ILE A 119 7.42 20.32 5.66
CA ILE A 119 8.12 19.81 6.84
C ILE A 119 7.34 18.68 7.51
N CYS A 120 6.05 18.88 7.82
CA CYS A 120 5.26 17.91 8.59
C CYS A 120 4.68 16.78 7.72
N ALA A 121 4.31 17.06 6.47
CA ALA A 121 3.66 16.07 5.61
C ALA A 121 4.54 14.86 5.26
N PRO A 122 5.86 14.98 4.96
CA PRO A 122 6.72 13.82 4.75
C PRO A 122 6.84 12.94 6.00
N VAL A 123 6.87 13.56 7.19
CA VAL A 123 6.89 12.82 8.47
C VAL A 123 5.59 12.06 8.65
N ALA A 124 4.45 12.71 8.35
CA ALA A 124 3.15 12.04 8.39
C ALA A 124 3.08 10.85 7.41
N ALA A 125 3.64 10.98 6.19
CA ALA A 125 3.73 9.87 5.24
C ALA A 125 4.49 8.67 5.81
N SER A 126 5.65 8.88 6.40
CA SER A 126 6.45 7.82 7.02
C SER A 126 5.71 7.13 8.17
N VAL A 127 5.04 7.91 9.03
CA VAL A 127 4.26 7.36 10.15
C VAL A 127 3.05 6.59 9.64
N VAL A 128 2.35 7.08 8.60
CA VAL A 128 1.23 6.34 7.96
C VAL A 128 1.73 5.01 7.42
N GLU A 129 2.80 5.02 6.62
CA GLU A 129 3.33 3.80 5.99
C GLU A 129 3.66 2.73 7.04
N GLU A 130 4.36 3.10 8.10
CA GLU A 130 4.72 2.16 9.16
C GLU A 130 3.50 1.71 9.96
N SER A 131 2.57 2.63 10.26
CA SER A 131 1.33 2.28 10.96
C SER A 131 0.48 1.28 10.17
N MET A 132 0.36 1.43 8.84
CA MET A 132 -0.38 0.50 8.00
C MET A 132 0.24 -0.89 8.02
N LYS A 133 1.58 -0.99 7.97
CA LYS A 133 2.31 -2.26 8.10
C LYS A 133 2.04 -2.93 9.46
N GLN A 134 2.11 -2.17 10.54
CA GLN A 134 1.88 -2.67 11.90
C GLN A 134 0.43 -3.14 12.13
N LEU A 135 -0.53 -2.46 11.51
CA LEU A 135 -1.95 -2.81 11.58
C LEU A 135 -2.35 -3.94 10.62
N GLY A 136 -1.41 -4.43 9.79
CA GLY A 136 -1.70 -5.46 8.78
C GLY A 136 -2.66 -4.99 7.69
N VAL A 137 -2.69 -3.68 7.40
CA VAL A 137 -3.51 -3.13 6.32
C VAL A 137 -2.75 -3.31 5.01
N GLU A 138 -3.29 -4.13 4.12
CA GLU A 138 -2.68 -4.40 2.82
C GLU A 138 -2.77 -3.17 1.90
N PRO A 139 -1.69 -2.83 1.16
CA PRO A 139 -1.71 -1.70 0.25
C PRO A 139 -2.55 -1.99 -1.00
N SER A 140 -3.32 -1.01 -1.45
CA SER A 140 -4.12 -1.03 -2.67
C SER A 140 -3.48 -0.12 -3.72
N TYR A 141 -2.61 -0.68 -4.55
CA TYR A 141 -1.89 0.06 -5.59
C TYR A 141 -2.77 0.37 -6.79
N THR A 142 -2.62 1.57 -7.35
CA THR A 142 -3.13 1.91 -8.68
C THR A 142 -2.30 1.22 -9.78
N ALA A 143 -2.82 1.21 -11.02
CA ALA A 143 -2.07 0.65 -12.16
C ALA A 143 -0.72 1.34 -12.36
N ASP A 144 -0.69 2.68 -12.29
CA ASP A 144 0.53 3.48 -12.39
C ASP A 144 1.55 3.20 -11.28
N GLU A 145 1.06 3.02 -10.05
CA GLU A 145 1.93 2.66 -8.93
C GLU A 145 2.53 1.28 -9.10
N MET A 146 1.74 0.31 -9.58
CA MET A 146 2.22 -1.05 -9.84
C MET A 146 3.22 -1.08 -10.99
N GLU A 147 2.98 -0.32 -12.07
CA GLU A 147 3.92 -0.22 -13.19
C GLU A 147 5.27 0.40 -12.74
N LYS A 148 5.23 1.49 -11.98
CA LYS A 148 6.44 2.11 -11.40
C LYS A 148 7.17 1.20 -10.41
N ARG A 149 6.48 0.25 -9.82
CA ARG A 149 7.02 -0.77 -8.90
C ARG A 149 7.44 -2.05 -9.62
N ALA A 150 7.22 -2.17 -10.92
CA ALA A 150 7.67 -3.33 -11.68
C ALA A 150 9.21 -3.42 -11.68
N VAL A 151 9.70 -4.63 -11.51
CA VAL A 151 11.12 -4.94 -11.44
C VAL A 151 11.46 -5.95 -12.53
N LYS A 152 12.56 -5.72 -13.24
CA LYS A 152 13.11 -6.71 -14.18
C LYS A 152 13.73 -7.87 -13.42
N VAL A 153 13.28 -9.07 -13.74
CA VAL A 153 13.79 -10.29 -13.15
C VAL A 153 15.24 -10.50 -13.61
N PRO A 154 16.21 -10.62 -12.69
CA PRO A 154 17.59 -10.85 -13.08
C PRO A 154 17.79 -12.30 -13.57
N GLY A 155 18.76 -12.51 -14.47
CA GLY A 155 19.20 -13.86 -14.83
C GLY A 155 19.94 -14.50 -13.66
N VAL A 156 19.41 -15.62 -13.15
CA VAL A 156 20.00 -16.36 -12.03
C VAL A 156 20.26 -17.84 -12.35
N ALA A 157 19.95 -18.29 -13.56
CA ALA A 157 20.34 -19.61 -14.02
C ALA A 157 21.88 -19.75 -14.02
N GLY A 158 22.39 -20.92 -13.61
CA GLY A 158 23.81 -21.20 -13.41
C GLY A 158 24.38 -20.74 -12.06
N ASN A 159 23.69 -19.89 -11.30
CA ASN A 159 24.12 -19.48 -9.96
C ASN A 159 23.83 -20.58 -8.92
N THR A 160 24.51 -20.48 -7.77
CA THR A 160 24.07 -21.25 -6.59
C THR A 160 22.73 -20.71 -6.10
N VAL A 161 21.96 -21.56 -5.42
CA VAL A 161 20.66 -21.18 -4.85
C VAL A 161 20.79 -19.95 -3.93
N ASP A 162 21.82 -19.89 -3.09
CA ASP A 162 22.02 -18.77 -2.15
C ASP A 162 22.36 -17.47 -2.89
N THR A 163 23.20 -17.52 -3.91
CA THR A 163 23.50 -16.35 -4.74
C THR A 163 22.25 -15.86 -5.47
N ALA A 164 21.44 -16.78 -6.01
CA ALA A 164 20.18 -16.45 -6.67
C ALA A 164 19.19 -15.77 -5.70
N LYS A 165 19.01 -16.34 -4.51
CA LYS A 165 18.18 -15.74 -3.45
C LYS A 165 18.63 -14.33 -3.09
N SER A 166 19.93 -14.12 -2.87
CA SER A 166 20.47 -12.80 -2.51
C SER A 166 20.25 -11.77 -3.62
N LYS A 167 20.45 -12.15 -4.90
CA LYS A 167 20.16 -11.27 -6.04
C LYS A 167 18.69 -10.91 -6.14
N LEU A 168 17.77 -11.86 -5.93
CA LEU A 168 16.34 -11.60 -5.98
C LEU A 168 15.88 -10.72 -4.81
N SER A 169 16.35 -11.02 -3.60
CA SER A 169 15.96 -10.27 -2.41
C SER A 169 16.47 -8.82 -2.43
N SER A 170 17.64 -8.54 -3.04
CA SER A 170 18.11 -7.16 -3.23
C SER A 170 17.22 -6.31 -4.14
N LEU A 171 16.38 -6.96 -4.95
CA LEU A 171 15.37 -6.34 -5.81
C LEU A 171 13.95 -6.45 -5.23
N GLU A 172 13.82 -6.83 -3.96
CA GLU A 172 12.54 -7.07 -3.30
C GLU A 172 11.69 -8.15 -4.01
N LEU A 173 12.34 -9.14 -4.64
CA LEU A 173 11.68 -10.29 -5.25
C LEU A 173 11.77 -11.51 -4.32
N LYS A 174 10.68 -12.27 -4.25
CA LYS A 174 10.62 -13.54 -3.53
C LYS A 174 11.18 -14.66 -4.40
N SER A 175 11.72 -15.69 -3.77
CA SER A 175 12.19 -16.89 -4.46
C SER A 175 11.44 -18.12 -3.95
N ARG A 176 11.02 -19.00 -4.86
CA ARG A 176 10.53 -20.34 -4.56
C ARG A 176 11.45 -21.36 -5.20
N ILE A 177 11.95 -22.31 -4.42
CA ILE A 177 12.85 -23.35 -4.91
C ILE A 177 12.04 -24.61 -5.22
N VAL A 178 12.31 -25.21 -6.38
CA VAL A 178 11.79 -26.50 -6.78
C VAL A 178 12.98 -27.43 -7.04
N GLY A 179 13.00 -28.57 -6.36
CA GLY A 179 14.11 -29.50 -6.35
C GLY A 179 15.04 -29.32 -5.14
N SER A 180 16.08 -30.14 -5.07
CA SER A 180 17.03 -30.21 -3.95
C SER A 180 18.50 -29.99 -4.36
N GLY A 181 18.74 -29.57 -5.60
CA GLY A 181 20.07 -29.30 -6.12
C GLY A 181 20.67 -27.99 -5.57
N LYS A 182 22.00 -27.85 -5.76
CA LYS A 182 22.73 -26.68 -5.28
C LYS A 182 22.78 -25.52 -6.28
N LYS A 183 22.50 -25.80 -7.57
CA LYS A 183 22.52 -24.78 -8.63
C LYS A 183 21.16 -24.64 -9.28
N VAL A 184 20.87 -23.41 -9.69
CA VAL A 184 19.67 -23.08 -10.46
C VAL A 184 19.92 -23.44 -11.92
N VAL A 185 19.11 -24.35 -12.47
CA VAL A 185 19.19 -24.76 -13.89
C VAL A 185 18.19 -24.03 -14.76
N LYS A 186 17.04 -23.62 -14.17
CA LYS A 186 15.96 -22.91 -14.84
C LYS A 186 15.30 -21.95 -13.86
N GLN A 187 14.80 -20.84 -14.36
CA GLN A 187 13.97 -19.89 -13.59
C GLN A 187 12.65 -19.60 -14.32
N SER A 188 11.62 -19.24 -13.56
CA SER A 188 10.34 -18.75 -14.06
C SER A 188 9.87 -17.62 -13.14
N PRO A 189 9.59 -16.41 -13.66
CA PRO A 189 9.68 -16.01 -15.07
C PRO A 189 11.13 -15.97 -15.59
N SER A 190 11.26 -15.88 -16.91
CA SER A 190 12.57 -15.72 -17.57
C SER A 190 13.26 -14.42 -17.15
N ALA A 191 14.57 -14.35 -17.35
CA ALA A 191 15.31 -13.10 -17.20
C ALA A 191 14.69 -11.99 -18.05
N ASP A 192 14.81 -10.75 -17.60
CA ASP A 192 14.26 -9.52 -18.18
C ASP A 192 12.72 -9.42 -18.22
N SER A 193 11.99 -10.42 -17.72
CA SER A 193 10.56 -10.30 -17.47
C SER A 193 10.30 -9.23 -16.41
N GLU A 194 9.24 -8.45 -16.60
CA GLU A 194 8.80 -7.44 -15.62
C GLU A 194 7.71 -8.03 -14.71
N ILE A 195 7.95 -8.01 -13.41
CA ILE A 195 6.98 -8.44 -12.39
C ILE A 195 6.90 -7.40 -11.26
N PRO A 196 5.79 -7.33 -10.53
CA PRO A 196 5.69 -6.44 -9.37
C PRO A 196 6.75 -6.76 -8.31
N ARG A 197 7.18 -5.74 -7.55
CA ARG A 197 7.92 -5.99 -6.29
C ARG A 197 7.13 -6.95 -5.41
N ASN A 198 7.84 -7.77 -4.64
CA ASN A 198 7.31 -8.92 -3.91
C ASN A 198 6.74 -10.05 -4.79
N GLY A 199 6.86 -9.96 -6.12
CA GLY A 199 6.59 -11.06 -7.05
C GLY A 199 7.54 -12.24 -6.80
N THR A 200 7.11 -13.43 -7.20
CA THR A 200 7.86 -14.66 -6.93
C THR A 200 8.57 -15.16 -8.19
N VAL A 201 9.88 -15.39 -8.07
CA VAL A 201 10.67 -16.09 -9.08
C VAL A 201 10.88 -17.54 -8.62
N VAL A 202 10.43 -18.48 -9.43
CA VAL A 202 10.61 -19.91 -9.19
C VAL A 202 11.98 -20.32 -9.71
N LEU A 203 12.75 -20.98 -8.88
CA LEU A 203 14.10 -21.47 -9.14
C LEU A 203 14.08 -22.99 -9.20
N TYR A 204 14.25 -23.54 -10.39
CA TYR A 204 14.38 -25.00 -10.58
C TYR A 204 15.85 -25.39 -10.44
N THR A 205 16.12 -26.36 -9.58
CA THR A 205 17.46 -26.91 -9.39
C THR A 205 17.62 -28.24 -10.17
N GLU A 206 18.79 -28.85 -10.12
CA GLU A 206 19.02 -30.16 -10.76
C GLU A 206 17.97 -31.17 -10.30
N ASN A 207 17.50 -32.00 -11.23
CA ASN A 207 16.49 -33.04 -11.01
C ASN A 207 15.13 -32.52 -10.53
N ALA A 208 14.77 -31.29 -10.86
CA ALA A 208 13.47 -30.74 -10.56
C ALA A 208 12.53 -30.85 -11.76
N ASP A 209 11.37 -31.45 -11.53
CA ASP A 209 10.29 -31.43 -12.52
C ASP A 209 9.60 -30.07 -12.56
N GLU A 210 9.16 -29.68 -13.73
CA GLU A 210 8.40 -28.45 -13.92
C GLU A 210 7.02 -28.61 -13.26
N GLN A 211 6.69 -27.68 -12.35
CA GLN A 211 5.40 -27.65 -11.68
C GLN A 211 4.45 -26.74 -12.44
N THR A 212 3.21 -27.19 -12.64
CA THR A 212 2.14 -26.43 -13.25
C THR A 212 1.08 -26.03 -12.24
N VAL A 213 0.29 -25.03 -12.59
CA VAL A 213 -0.88 -24.56 -11.83
C VAL A 213 -1.97 -24.09 -12.80
N LYS A 214 -3.22 -24.28 -12.42
CA LYS A 214 -4.35 -23.72 -13.16
C LYS A 214 -4.45 -22.23 -12.96
N VAL A 215 -4.61 -21.49 -14.05
CA VAL A 215 -4.80 -20.04 -14.03
C VAL A 215 -6.15 -19.72 -13.37
N PRO A 216 -6.20 -18.88 -12.35
CA PRO A 216 -7.45 -18.44 -11.73
C PRO A 216 -8.20 -17.46 -12.63
N ASP A 217 -9.47 -17.20 -12.31
CA ASP A 217 -10.24 -16.14 -12.92
C ASP A 217 -9.93 -14.81 -12.22
N PHE A 218 -9.42 -13.85 -12.97
CA PHE A 218 -9.14 -12.50 -12.46
C PHE A 218 -10.28 -11.52 -12.75
N THR A 219 -11.28 -11.90 -13.56
CA THR A 219 -12.37 -11.00 -13.98
C THR A 219 -13.12 -10.43 -12.79
N GLY A 220 -13.34 -9.12 -12.77
CA GLY A 220 -14.03 -8.39 -11.72
C GLY A 220 -13.17 -8.08 -10.49
N LEU A 221 -11.95 -8.60 -10.40
CA LEU A 221 -11.04 -8.31 -9.28
C LEU A 221 -10.39 -6.93 -9.45
N THR A 222 -10.15 -6.26 -8.34
CA THR A 222 -9.27 -5.08 -8.29
C THR A 222 -7.82 -5.49 -8.54
N ILE A 223 -6.93 -4.53 -8.80
CA ILE A 223 -5.50 -4.78 -9.01
C ILE A 223 -4.88 -5.54 -7.82
N SER A 224 -5.19 -5.11 -6.60
CA SER A 224 -4.66 -5.73 -5.37
C SER A 224 -5.18 -7.15 -5.17
N GLU A 225 -6.46 -7.38 -5.41
CA GLU A 225 -7.05 -8.72 -5.34
C GLU A 225 -6.46 -9.64 -6.41
N ALA A 226 -6.33 -9.18 -7.65
CA ALA A 226 -5.72 -9.94 -8.73
C ALA A 226 -4.27 -10.33 -8.39
N ASN A 227 -3.48 -9.41 -7.88
CA ASN A 227 -2.10 -9.68 -7.46
C ASN A 227 -2.06 -10.68 -6.30
N ARG A 228 -2.95 -10.58 -5.31
CA ARG A 228 -3.06 -11.53 -4.20
C ARG A 228 -3.44 -12.92 -4.67
N VAL A 229 -4.43 -13.02 -5.57
CA VAL A 229 -4.88 -14.29 -6.15
C VAL A 229 -3.76 -14.92 -6.97
N ALA A 230 -3.06 -14.16 -7.82
CA ALA A 230 -1.92 -14.65 -8.58
C ALA A 230 -0.82 -15.20 -7.66
N SER A 231 -0.43 -14.43 -6.64
CA SER A 231 0.59 -14.83 -5.66
C SER A 231 0.23 -16.12 -4.93
N ALA A 232 -1.04 -16.29 -4.55
CA ALA A 232 -1.54 -17.52 -3.90
C ALA A 232 -1.43 -18.76 -4.80
N HIS A 233 -1.48 -18.56 -6.13
CA HIS A 233 -1.30 -19.60 -7.14
C HIS A 233 0.14 -19.69 -7.67
N ASN A 234 1.10 -19.01 -7.03
CA ASN A 234 2.50 -18.91 -7.47
C ASN A 234 2.63 -18.36 -8.91
N LEU A 235 1.78 -17.46 -9.28
CA LEU A 235 1.80 -16.71 -10.53
C LEU A 235 2.17 -15.24 -10.24
N ASN A 236 2.56 -14.53 -11.29
CA ASN A 236 2.74 -13.09 -11.25
C ASN A 236 1.74 -12.43 -12.21
N ILE A 237 1.41 -11.16 -11.99
CA ILE A 237 0.62 -10.39 -12.94
C ILE A 237 1.43 -9.26 -13.56
N LYS A 238 1.14 -8.98 -14.83
CA LYS A 238 1.51 -7.74 -15.51
C LYS A 238 0.23 -6.97 -15.81
N ILE A 239 0.20 -5.71 -15.38
CA ILE A 239 -0.97 -4.85 -15.56
C ILE A 239 -0.96 -4.29 -16.98
N SER A 240 -2.13 -4.24 -17.61
CA SER A 240 -2.36 -3.63 -18.90
C SER A 240 -3.69 -2.85 -18.88
N GLY A 241 -3.76 -1.73 -19.60
CA GLY A 241 -4.98 -0.92 -19.71
C GLY A 241 -4.69 0.58 -19.61
N ASN A 242 -5.61 1.41 -20.11
CA ASN A 242 -5.39 2.86 -20.28
C ASN A 242 -5.94 3.71 -19.11
N ASP A 243 -6.62 3.14 -18.13
CA ASP A 243 -7.21 3.88 -17.00
C ASP A 243 -6.35 3.73 -15.74
N SER A 244 -5.14 4.26 -15.82
CA SER A 244 -4.09 4.07 -14.82
C SER A 244 -4.27 4.85 -13.53
N THR A 245 -5.12 5.86 -13.50
CA THR A 245 -5.24 6.81 -12.37
C THR A 245 -6.45 6.58 -11.47
N SER A 246 -7.42 5.75 -11.88
CA SER A 246 -8.63 5.49 -11.07
C SER A 246 -8.38 4.36 -10.07
N ALA A 247 -8.72 4.59 -8.80
CA ALA A 247 -8.69 3.57 -7.76
C ALA A 247 -9.81 2.50 -7.92
N ASN A 248 -10.82 2.76 -8.76
CA ASN A 248 -11.96 1.88 -9.00
C ASN A 248 -11.85 1.17 -10.34
N VAL A 249 -10.72 0.52 -10.60
CA VAL A 249 -10.53 -0.30 -11.80
C VAL A 249 -10.70 -1.78 -11.46
N VAL A 250 -11.29 -2.51 -12.38
CA VAL A 250 -11.48 -3.96 -12.28
C VAL A 250 -10.96 -4.69 -13.52
N ALA A 251 -10.45 -5.89 -13.30
CA ALA A 251 -10.01 -6.75 -14.38
C ALA A 251 -11.17 -7.14 -15.29
N TYR A 252 -10.98 -7.04 -16.61
CA TYR A 252 -11.98 -7.45 -17.60
C TYR A 252 -11.46 -8.46 -18.63
N LYS A 253 -10.13 -8.66 -18.67
CA LYS A 253 -9.48 -9.59 -19.60
C LYS A 253 -8.15 -10.07 -19.01
N GLN A 254 -7.78 -11.28 -19.31
CA GLN A 254 -6.47 -11.89 -18.96
C GLN A 254 -5.88 -12.60 -20.19
N SER A 255 -4.53 -12.73 -20.23
CA SER A 255 -3.81 -13.34 -21.37
C SER A 255 -4.07 -14.84 -21.51
N GLU A 256 -4.16 -15.53 -20.38
CA GLU A 256 -4.42 -16.96 -20.30
C GLU A 256 -5.83 -17.21 -19.79
N SER A 257 -6.56 -18.12 -20.38
CA SER A 257 -7.92 -18.46 -19.94
C SER A 257 -7.90 -19.09 -18.55
N LYS A 258 -8.96 -18.88 -17.77
CA LYS A 258 -9.21 -19.62 -16.55
C LYS A 258 -9.05 -21.11 -16.75
N ASP A 259 -8.51 -21.81 -15.78
CA ASP A 259 -8.26 -23.26 -15.74
C ASP A 259 -7.20 -23.77 -16.76
N THR A 260 -6.57 -22.89 -17.56
CA THR A 260 -5.39 -23.27 -18.37
C THR A 260 -4.25 -23.65 -17.44
N GLU A 261 -3.56 -24.76 -17.73
CA GLU A 261 -2.36 -25.14 -17.02
C GLU A 261 -1.14 -24.38 -17.53
N VAL A 262 -0.43 -23.70 -16.62
CA VAL A 262 0.80 -22.96 -16.92
C VAL A 262 1.86 -23.29 -15.88
N ALA A 263 3.13 -23.11 -16.22
CA ALA A 263 4.21 -23.27 -15.25
C ALA A 263 4.05 -22.27 -14.08
N ILE A 264 4.35 -22.71 -12.85
CA ILE A 264 4.40 -21.78 -11.72
C ILE A 264 5.47 -20.69 -11.98
N GLY A 265 5.24 -19.47 -11.54
CA GLY A 265 6.06 -18.31 -11.85
C GLY A 265 5.64 -17.58 -13.13
N THR A 266 4.78 -18.15 -13.98
CA THR A 266 4.28 -17.49 -15.20
C THR A 266 3.70 -16.11 -14.90
N VAL A 267 3.93 -15.17 -15.82
CA VAL A 267 3.37 -13.80 -15.76
C VAL A 267 2.10 -13.76 -16.59
N ILE A 268 0.98 -13.51 -15.95
CA ILE A 268 -0.33 -13.35 -16.60
C ILE A 268 -0.57 -11.86 -16.84
N THR A 269 -0.77 -11.45 -18.08
CA THR A 269 -1.18 -10.07 -18.38
C THR A 269 -2.66 -9.92 -18.08
N VAL A 270 -3.01 -9.00 -17.18
CA VAL A 270 -4.38 -8.70 -16.79
C VAL A 270 -4.71 -7.27 -17.18
N SER A 271 -5.78 -7.10 -17.95
CA SER A 271 -6.25 -5.80 -18.43
C SER A 271 -7.35 -5.27 -17.53
N PHE A 272 -7.19 -4.01 -17.10
CA PHE A 272 -8.10 -3.33 -16.19
C PHE A 272 -8.83 -2.19 -16.90
N LYS A 273 -10.06 -1.92 -16.47
CA LYS A 273 -10.88 -0.78 -16.90
C LYS A 273 -11.58 -0.14 -15.70
N SER A 274 -11.90 1.14 -15.81
CA SER A 274 -12.71 1.83 -14.79
C SER A 274 -14.06 1.15 -14.64
N ASN A 275 -14.44 0.88 -13.41
CA ASN A 275 -15.78 0.43 -13.07
C ASN A 275 -16.67 1.67 -12.87
N HIS A 276 -17.06 2.33 -13.99
CA HIS A 276 -18.12 3.32 -13.94
C HIS A 276 -19.43 2.57 -13.70
N ALA A 277 -19.82 2.41 -12.44
CA ALA A 277 -21.22 2.23 -12.14
C ALA A 277 -21.91 3.51 -12.63
N VAL A 278 -22.67 3.40 -13.72
CA VAL A 278 -23.59 4.45 -14.13
C VAL A 278 -24.51 4.65 -12.93
N LEU A 279 -24.38 5.79 -12.26
CA LEU A 279 -25.39 6.25 -11.32
C LEU A 279 -26.56 6.74 -12.18
N ASP A 280 -27.51 5.84 -12.44
CA ASP A 280 -28.84 6.20 -12.89
C ASP A 280 -29.64 6.84 -11.73
#